data_fb56b4ea92763d2064701819f47e39bd
#
_entry.id   fb56b4ea92763d2064701819f47e39bd
#
_cell.length_a   1.000
_cell.length_b   1.000
_cell.length_c   1.000
_cell.angle_alpha   90.00
_cell.angle_beta   90.00
_cell.angle_gamma   90.00
#
_symmetry.space_group_name_H-M   'P 1'
#
loop_
_entity.id
_entity.type
_entity.pdbx_description
1 polymer ?
#
loop_
_entity_poly.entity_id
_entity_poly.type
_entity_poly.pdbx_seq_one_letter_code
_entity_poly.pdbx_strand_id
1 'polypeptide(L)'
;MSLKVLLKSEVYIMECLLDWCSLTIKKIYGKPATWEKIVSEVLEMDFAQFTELKGNYGYKLQKYSEGIRIYYDGNEDMGIHLQISGDGMRRLENRKNFSWDSFLRNAFFFDAKITRLDVAIDDKKGYLNMDVLNDKINKGECVSRFKTCNTIHKQLIVNGDTAGKTINFGSNTSIVKFRIYDKLLEQGIQRDLVKMKENNIDILNPHWIRFEMQLRDDRAEIFALYYANPDNKLELGEMAKRVINNYLKFVDANEFDTNRSRWNTSQFWTRFIDTLEKLKLTKQKPKK
;
A
#
# COMPACT_ATOMS: atom_id res chain seq x y z
N MET A 1 -9.26 42.43 11.11
CA MET A 1 -9.88 41.10 10.99
C MET A 1 -8.76 40.07 11.12
N SER A 2 -8.71 39.38 12.26
CA SER A 2 -7.52 38.64 12.72
C SER A 2 -7.28 37.39 11.89
N LEU A 3 -6.01 37.13 11.49
CA LEU A 3 -5.52 35.92 10.80
C LEU A 3 -5.86 34.60 11.55
N LYS A 4 -6.33 34.70 12.80
CA LYS A 4 -6.71 33.55 13.66
C LYS A 4 -8.02 32.85 13.27
N VAL A 5 -8.83 33.38 12.36
CA VAL A 5 -10.15 32.79 12.02
C VAL A 5 -10.07 31.79 10.85
N LEU A 6 -8.91 31.66 10.18
CA LEU A 6 -8.72 30.75 9.02
C LEU A 6 -8.03 29.43 9.39
N LEU A 7 -7.61 29.22 10.62
CA LEU A 7 -7.06 27.97 11.13
C LEU A 7 -8.16 27.16 11.83
N LYS A 8 -9.20 26.73 11.09
CA LYS A 8 -9.86 25.48 11.47
C LYS A 8 -8.75 24.42 11.41
N SER A 9 -8.47 23.83 12.57
CA SER A 9 -7.57 22.68 12.68
C SER A 9 -8.03 21.61 11.68
N GLU A 10 -7.46 21.63 10.48
CA GLU A 10 -7.58 20.51 9.56
C GLU A 10 -6.93 19.34 10.29
N VAL A 11 -7.74 18.34 10.60
CA VAL A 11 -7.32 17.17 11.38
C VAL A 11 -6.37 16.39 10.49
N TYR A 12 -5.05 16.56 10.71
CA TYR A 12 -4.03 15.73 10.04
C TYR A 12 -4.29 14.30 10.43
N ILE A 13 -4.61 13.49 9.43
CA ILE A 13 -5.17 12.15 9.63
C ILE A 13 -4.16 11.10 9.21
N MET A 14 -4.21 9.98 9.90
CA MET A 14 -3.69 8.73 9.38
C MET A 14 -4.65 8.20 8.33
N GLU A 15 -4.13 7.70 7.21
CA GLU A 15 -4.94 7.07 6.16
C GLU A 15 -4.48 5.63 5.95
N CYS A 16 -5.42 4.73 5.66
CA CYS A 16 -5.14 3.34 5.30
C CYS A 16 -5.81 3.01 3.97
N LEU A 17 -5.05 2.50 3.01
CA LEU A 17 -5.54 2.29 1.64
C LEU A 17 -4.97 1.01 1.03
N LEU A 18 -5.70 0.44 0.07
CA LEU A 18 -5.14 -0.55 -0.83
C LEU A 18 -4.40 0.19 -1.95
N ASP A 19 -3.14 -0.17 -2.20
CA ASP A 19 -2.26 0.56 -3.13
C ASP A 19 -1.79 -0.29 -4.33
N TRP A 20 -2.08 -1.58 -4.32
CA TRP A 20 -1.85 -2.50 -5.41
C TRP A 20 -2.72 -3.74 -5.27
N CYS A 21 -3.25 -4.23 -6.38
CA CYS A 21 -3.88 -5.53 -6.46
C CYS A 21 -3.46 -6.24 -7.76
N SER A 22 -2.99 -7.48 -7.65
CA SER A 22 -2.78 -8.35 -8.80
C SER A 22 -3.45 -9.69 -8.57
N LEU A 23 -4.11 -10.20 -9.60
CA LEU A 23 -4.80 -11.49 -9.57
C LEU A 23 -4.72 -12.19 -10.92
N THR A 24 -4.94 -13.50 -10.90
CA THR A 24 -4.99 -14.32 -12.11
C THR A 24 -6.29 -15.11 -12.12
N ILE A 25 -6.99 -15.11 -13.24
CA ILE A 25 -8.22 -15.86 -13.48
C ILE A 25 -7.99 -16.81 -14.66
N LYS A 26 -8.24 -18.11 -14.46
CA LYS A 26 -8.09 -19.11 -15.52
C LYS A 26 -9.39 -19.37 -16.26
N LYS A 27 -10.53 -19.32 -15.58
CA LYS A 27 -11.85 -19.61 -16.15
C LYS A 27 -12.90 -18.60 -15.70
N ILE A 28 -13.81 -18.27 -16.60
CA ILE A 28 -15.05 -17.50 -16.31
C ILE A 28 -16.22 -18.28 -16.88
N TYR A 29 -17.21 -18.60 -16.04
CA TYR A 29 -18.35 -19.46 -16.39
C TYR A 29 -17.92 -20.81 -16.98
N GLY A 30 -16.88 -21.43 -16.42
CA GLY A 30 -16.35 -22.74 -16.83
C GLY A 30 -15.56 -22.74 -18.15
N LYS A 31 -15.47 -21.62 -18.85
CA LYS A 31 -14.68 -21.46 -20.09
C LYS A 31 -13.35 -20.77 -19.80
N PRO A 32 -12.30 -20.95 -20.62
CA PRO A 32 -11.07 -20.18 -20.50
C PRO A 32 -11.36 -18.67 -20.39
N ALA A 33 -10.69 -18.00 -19.46
CA ALA A 33 -10.85 -16.57 -19.28
C ALA A 33 -10.28 -15.83 -20.51
N THR A 34 -10.92 -14.72 -20.88
CA THR A 34 -10.43 -13.80 -21.92
C THR A 34 -10.34 -12.39 -21.33
N TRP A 35 -9.53 -11.54 -21.95
CA TRP A 35 -9.39 -10.16 -21.49
C TRP A 35 -10.73 -9.38 -21.55
N GLU A 36 -11.57 -9.67 -22.55
CA GLU A 36 -12.91 -9.09 -22.68
C GLU A 36 -13.77 -9.42 -21.44
N LYS A 37 -13.74 -10.69 -21.02
CA LYS A 37 -14.47 -11.12 -19.81
C LYS A 37 -13.93 -10.49 -18.54
N ILE A 38 -12.60 -10.25 -18.44
CA ILE A 38 -12.06 -9.49 -17.31
C ILE A 38 -12.59 -8.06 -17.31
N VAL A 39 -12.65 -7.40 -18.48
CA VAL A 39 -13.16 -6.02 -18.57
C VAL A 39 -14.65 -5.96 -18.23
N SER A 40 -15.49 -6.86 -18.79
CA SER A 40 -16.94 -6.82 -18.60
C SER A 40 -17.39 -7.34 -17.24
N GLU A 41 -16.87 -8.51 -16.80
CA GLU A 41 -17.41 -9.23 -15.64
C GLU A 41 -16.67 -8.89 -14.32
N VAL A 42 -15.37 -8.55 -14.39
CA VAL A 42 -14.54 -8.31 -13.19
C VAL A 42 -14.36 -6.83 -12.93
N LEU A 43 -14.02 -6.06 -13.96
CA LEU A 43 -13.80 -4.62 -13.86
C LEU A 43 -15.06 -3.80 -14.08
N GLU A 44 -16.06 -4.35 -14.78
CA GLU A 44 -17.28 -3.64 -15.19
C GLU A 44 -16.96 -2.31 -15.88
N MET A 45 -16.05 -2.35 -16.87
CA MET A 45 -15.55 -1.19 -17.60
C MET A 45 -15.87 -1.27 -19.10
N ASP A 46 -15.77 -0.12 -19.79
CA ASP A 46 -15.90 -0.06 -21.23
C ASP A 46 -14.58 -0.47 -21.91
N PHE A 47 -14.66 -1.33 -22.94
CA PHE A 47 -13.54 -1.77 -23.74
C PHE A 47 -12.78 -0.64 -24.43
N ALA A 48 -13.49 0.43 -24.83
CA ALA A 48 -12.90 1.60 -25.47
C ALA A 48 -11.87 2.35 -24.59
N GLN A 49 -11.87 2.09 -23.29
CA GLN A 49 -10.92 2.69 -22.36
C GLN A 49 -9.54 2.00 -22.36
N PHE A 50 -9.41 0.88 -23.08
CA PHE A 50 -8.19 0.09 -23.08
C PHE A 50 -7.46 0.13 -24.41
N THR A 51 -6.16 0.41 -24.37
CA THR A 51 -5.26 0.30 -25.52
C THR A 51 -4.48 -1.01 -25.45
N GLU A 52 -4.16 -1.58 -26.62
CA GLU A 52 -3.32 -2.76 -26.70
C GLU A 52 -1.85 -2.37 -26.69
N LEU A 53 -1.05 -3.06 -25.91
CA LEU A 53 0.39 -2.89 -25.82
C LEU A 53 1.08 -4.26 -25.83
N LYS A 54 2.40 -4.26 -26.04
CA LYS A 54 3.23 -5.46 -25.85
C LYS A 54 3.14 -5.96 -24.40
N GLY A 55 2.97 -7.26 -24.25
CA GLY A 55 2.87 -7.92 -22.95
C GLY A 55 4.20 -8.04 -22.19
N ASN A 56 4.12 -8.64 -21.00
CA ASN A 56 5.26 -8.92 -20.13
C ASN A 56 4.99 -10.22 -19.33
N TYR A 57 5.94 -10.67 -18.50
CA TYR A 57 5.78 -11.85 -17.63
C TYR A 57 5.38 -13.15 -18.35
N GLY A 58 5.83 -13.34 -19.62
CA GLY A 58 5.48 -14.50 -20.43
C GLY A 58 4.19 -14.36 -21.23
N TYR A 59 3.46 -13.25 -21.09
CA TYR A 59 2.32 -12.88 -21.94
C TYR A 59 2.79 -12.08 -23.14
N LYS A 60 2.23 -12.34 -24.32
CA LYS A 60 2.59 -11.60 -25.55
C LYS A 60 1.95 -10.22 -25.62
N LEU A 61 0.73 -10.09 -25.11
CA LEU A 61 -0.09 -8.88 -25.21
C LEU A 61 -0.61 -8.43 -23.84
N GLN A 62 -0.94 -7.14 -23.74
CA GLN A 62 -1.66 -6.58 -22.62
C GLN A 62 -2.65 -5.50 -23.08
N LYS A 63 -3.75 -5.37 -22.39
CA LYS A 63 -4.64 -4.21 -22.43
C LYS A 63 -4.28 -3.28 -21.29
N TYR A 64 -4.16 -1.99 -21.58
CA TYR A 64 -3.75 -0.97 -20.60
C TYR A 64 -4.75 0.19 -20.54
N SER A 65 -5.08 0.61 -19.33
CA SER A 65 -5.90 1.78 -19.05
C SER A 65 -5.51 2.40 -17.71
N GLU A 66 -4.81 3.53 -17.71
CA GLU A 66 -4.50 4.36 -16.52
C GLU A 66 -4.18 3.56 -15.23
N GLY A 67 -3.10 2.77 -15.26
CA GLY A 67 -2.67 1.96 -14.11
C GLY A 67 -3.32 0.59 -13.98
N ILE A 68 -4.26 0.23 -14.87
CA ILE A 68 -4.85 -1.11 -14.98
C ILE A 68 -4.23 -1.82 -16.17
N ARG A 69 -3.71 -3.03 -15.98
CA ARG A 69 -3.09 -3.88 -17.00
C ARG A 69 -3.72 -5.25 -16.98
N ILE A 70 -4.11 -5.75 -18.15
CA ILE A 70 -4.67 -7.07 -18.34
C ILE A 70 -3.74 -7.80 -19.31
N TYR A 71 -2.97 -8.74 -18.80
CA TYR A 71 -2.03 -9.54 -19.57
C TYR A 71 -2.72 -10.80 -20.11
N TYR A 72 -2.54 -11.10 -21.38
CA TYR A 72 -3.16 -12.22 -22.09
C TYR A 72 -2.29 -12.73 -23.22
N ASP A 73 -2.72 -13.79 -23.90
CA ASP A 73 -1.92 -14.52 -24.90
C ASP A 73 -0.60 -15.04 -24.31
N GLY A 74 -0.72 -15.71 -23.15
CA GLY A 74 0.34 -16.50 -22.53
C GLY A 74 0.20 -17.99 -22.88
N ASN A 75 0.94 -18.84 -22.16
CA ASN A 75 0.78 -20.30 -22.25
C ASN A 75 -0.59 -20.72 -21.72
N GLU A 76 -1.12 -21.87 -22.15
CA GLU A 76 -2.47 -22.36 -21.83
C GLU A 76 -2.81 -22.36 -20.34
N ASP A 77 -1.85 -22.69 -19.47
CA ASP A 77 -2.06 -22.77 -18.02
C ASP A 77 -1.98 -21.42 -17.28
N MET A 78 -1.56 -20.37 -17.93
CA MET A 78 -1.33 -19.06 -17.28
C MET A 78 -2.61 -18.33 -16.93
N GLY A 79 -3.69 -18.47 -17.70
CA GLY A 79 -4.91 -17.68 -17.56
C GLY A 79 -4.70 -16.22 -17.94
N ILE A 80 -5.56 -15.33 -17.46
CA ILE A 80 -5.47 -13.87 -17.61
C ILE A 80 -4.97 -13.26 -16.32
N HIS A 81 -3.91 -12.44 -16.42
CA HIS A 81 -3.35 -11.75 -15.26
C HIS A 81 -3.76 -10.29 -15.26
N LEU A 82 -4.51 -9.89 -14.22
CA LEU A 82 -4.91 -8.51 -13.97
C LEU A 82 -3.98 -7.88 -12.94
N GLN A 83 -3.45 -6.71 -13.26
CA GLN A 83 -2.65 -5.89 -12.37
C GLN A 83 -3.23 -4.49 -12.28
N ILE A 84 -3.47 -4.03 -11.06
CA ILE A 84 -4.01 -2.70 -10.75
C ILE A 84 -2.99 -2.00 -9.86
N SER A 85 -2.32 -0.98 -10.37
CA SER A 85 -1.37 -0.14 -9.62
C SER A 85 -2.08 0.95 -8.84
N GLY A 86 -1.37 1.70 -7.99
CA GLY A 86 -1.94 2.77 -7.18
C GLY A 86 -2.84 3.73 -7.96
N ASP A 87 -2.44 4.15 -9.16
CA ASP A 87 -3.27 5.03 -10.01
C ASP A 87 -4.55 4.32 -10.47
N GLY A 88 -4.44 3.05 -10.89
CA GLY A 88 -5.59 2.21 -11.25
C GLY A 88 -6.53 1.97 -10.06
N MET A 89 -5.96 1.78 -8.83
CA MET A 89 -6.74 1.65 -7.61
C MET A 89 -7.58 2.91 -7.35
N ARG A 90 -6.94 4.09 -7.41
CA ARG A 90 -7.64 5.39 -7.23
C ARG A 90 -8.72 5.60 -8.27
N ARG A 91 -8.45 5.20 -9.52
CA ARG A 91 -9.43 5.30 -10.60
C ARG A 91 -10.68 4.45 -10.35
N LEU A 92 -10.51 3.20 -9.93
CA LEU A 92 -11.63 2.32 -9.60
C LEU A 92 -12.42 2.86 -8.40
N GLU A 93 -11.76 3.31 -7.35
CA GLU A 93 -12.38 3.90 -6.16
C GLU A 93 -13.20 5.15 -6.44
N ASN A 94 -12.86 5.92 -7.49
CA ASN A 94 -13.60 7.11 -7.90
C ASN A 94 -14.89 6.78 -8.67
N ARG A 95 -15.14 5.51 -9.02
CA ARG A 95 -16.38 5.09 -9.66
C ARG A 95 -17.55 5.07 -8.66
N LYS A 96 -18.71 5.46 -9.13
CA LYS A 96 -19.95 5.38 -8.33
C LYS A 96 -20.20 3.94 -7.91
N ASN A 97 -20.49 3.73 -6.63
CA ASN A 97 -20.79 2.43 -6.02
C ASN A 97 -19.66 1.40 -6.04
N PHE A 98 -18.43 1.77 -6.36
CA PHE A 98 -17.30 0.84 -6.27
C PHE A 98 -16.90 0.57 -4.82
N SER A 99 -16.67 -0.69 -4.48
CA SER A 99 -16.05 -1.10 -3.21
C SER A 99 -15.08 -2.27 -3.43
N TRP A 100 -13.97 -2.27 -2.72
CA TRP A 100 -12.95 -3.31 -2.86
C TRP A 100 -13.42 -4.67 -2.38
N ASP A 101 -14.23 -4.73 -1.34
CA ASP A 101 -14.80 -5.98 -0.83
C ASP A 101 -15.73 -6.63 -1.87
N SER A 102 -16.57 -5.85 -2.55
CA SER A 102 -17.41 -6.34 -3.65
C SER A 102 -16.58 -6.78 -4.86
N PHE A 103 -15.58 -6.00 -5.24
CA PHE A 103 -14.65 -6.35 -6.32
C PHE A 103 -13.94 -7.68 -6.04
N LEU A 104 -13.40 -7.86 -4.84
CA LEU A 104 -12.70 -9.10 -4.47
C LEU A 104 -13.66 -10.29 -4.38
N ARG A 105 -14.87 -10.12 -3.83
CA ARG A 105 -15.89 -11.19 -3.85
C ARG A 105 -16.23 -11.62 -5.28
N ASN A 106 -16.41 -10.66 -6.18
CA ASN A 106 -16.66 -10.96 -7.58
C ASN A 106 -15.48 -11.68 -8.24
N ALA A 107 -14.24 -11.24 -7.97
CA ALA A 107 -13.05 -11.93 -8.45
C ALA A 107 -12.98 -13.39 -7.93
N PHE A 108 -13.24 -13.62 -6.64
CA PHE A 108 -13.27 -14.95 -6.05
C PHE A 108 -14.42 -15.82 -6.59
N PHE A 109 -15.54 -15.23 -6.95
CA PHE A 109 -16.63 -15.95 -7.66
C PHE A 109 -16.13 -16.57 -8.97
N PHE A 110 -15.17 -15.94 -9.64
CA PHE A 110 -14.51 -16.46 -10.84
C PHE A 110 -13.21 -17.23 -10.54
N ASP A 111 -13.06 -17.73 -9.32
CA ASP A 111 -11.88 -18.51 -8.89
C ASP A 111 -10.55 -17.78 -9.11
N ALA A 112 -10.56 -16.46 -8.89
CA ALA A 112 -9.36 -15.65 -8.99
C ALA A 112 -8.34 -16.02 -7.91
N LYS A 113 -7.09 -16.18 -8.30
CA LYS A 113 -5.96 -16.26 -7.36
C LYS A 113 -5.35 -14.87 -7.18
N ILE A 114 -5.38 -14.34 -5.96
CA ILE A 114 -4.72 -13.07 -5.64
C ILE A 114 -3.23 -13.31 -5.50
N THR A 115 -2.43 -12.71 -6.39
CA THR A 115 -0.97 -12.92 -6.43
C THR A 115 -0.20 -11.83 -5.71
N ARG A 116 -0.79 -10.62 -5.57
CA ARG A 116 -0.20 -9.52 -4.79
C ARG A 116 -1.30 -8.56 -4.31
N LEU A 117 -1.17 -8.13 -3.06
CA LEU A 117 -1.98 -7.06 -2.47
C LEU A 117 -1.08 -6.18 -1.62
N ASP A 118 -1.08 -4.87 -1.89
CA ASP A 118 -0.34 -3.90 -1.08
C ASP A 118 -1.32 -3.05 -0.27
N VAL A 119 -1.02 -2.95 1.02
CA VAL A 119 -1.73 -2.05 1.94
C VAL A 119 -0.78 -0.94 2.33
N ALA A 120 -1.19 0.29 2.14
CA ALA A 120 -0.42 1.47 2.50
C ALA A 120 -1.08 2.21 3.67
N ILE A 121 -0.25 2.70 4.57
CA ILE A 121 -0.63 3.53 5.71
C ILE A 121 0.13 4.84 5.58
N ASP A 122 -0.59 5.93 5.43
CA ASP A 122 -0.06 7.28 5.34
C ASP A 122 -0.08 7.94 6.72
N ASP A 123 1.10 8.13 7.30
CA ASP A 123 1.28 8.92 8.50
C ASP A 123 1.53 10.39 8.13
N LYS A 124 0.52 11.22 8.31
CA LYS A 124 0.59 12.67 8.17
C LYS A 124 0.58 13.37 9.54
N LYS A 125 0.59 12.59 10.64
CA LYS A 125 0.62 13.09 12.03
C LYS A 125 2.01 13.19 12.62
N GLY A 126 3.02 12.57 11.99
CA GLY A 126 4.39 12.60 12.50
C GLY A 126 4.68 11.57 13.59
N TYR A 127 3.98 10.44 13.63
CA TYR A 127 4.33 9.35 14.52
C TYR A 127 5.61 8.64 14.08
N LEU A 128 5.76 8.42 12.76
CA LEU A 128 6.97 7.85 12.18
C LEU A 128 7.96 8.95 11.81
N ASN A 129 9.24 8.70 12.07
CA ASN A 129 10.32 9.57 11.65
C ASN A 129 11.44 8.70 11.07
N MET A 130 11.87 8.98 9.83
CA MET A 130 12.83 8.14 9.13
C MET A 130 14.19 8.07 9.82
N ASP A 131 14.63 9.16 10.46
CA ASP A 131 15.92 9.20 11.15
C ASP A 131 15.85 8.42 12.48
N VAL A 132 14.74 8.53 13.22
CA VAL A 132 14.49 7.74 14.43
C VAL A 132 14.41 6.24 14.11
N LEU A 133 13.70 5.87 13.04
CA LEU A 133 13.60 4.47 12.61
C LEU A 133 14.98 3.89 12.25
N ASN A 134 15.77 4.65 11.51
CA ASN A 134 17.13 4.24 11.12
C ASN A 134 18.06 4.13 12.34
N ASP A 135 18.01 5.07 13.27
CA ASP A 135 18.78 5.04 14.51
C ASP A 135 18.43 3.80 15.36
N LYS A 136 17.14 3.50 15.54
CA LYS A 136 16.66 2.29 16.21
C LYS A 136 17.18 0.99 15.56
N ILE A 137 17.18 0.93 14.23
CA ILE A 137 17.73 -0.21 13.49
C ILE A 137 19.25 -0.35 13.76
N ASN A 138 20.00 0.75 13.68
CA ASN A 138 21.45 0.76 13.89
C ASN A 138 21.83 0.35 15.32
N LYS A 139 21.01 0.70 16.31
CA LYS A 139 21.20 0.32 17.71
C LYS A 139 20.73 -1.11 18.03
N GLY A 140 20.17 -1.84 17.05
CA GLY A 140 19.57 -3.16 17.27
C GLY A 140 18.25 -3.13 18.05
N GLU A 141 17.60 -1.98 18.14
CA GLU A 141 16.34 -1.76 18.85
C GLU A 141 15.11 -1.99 17.92
N CYS A 142 15.29 -2.88 16.96
CA CYS A 142 14.24 -3.36 16.06
C CYS A 142 14.12 -4.88 16.21
N VAL A 143 12.95 -5.34 16.63
CA VAL A 143 12.61 -6.77 16.72
C VAL A 143 11.78 -7.15 15.52
N SER A 144 12.24 -8.12 14.73
CA SER A 144 11.62 -8.43 13.47
C SER A 144 11.76 -9.91 13.08
N ARG A 145 10.81 -10.42 12.31
CA ARG A 145 10.93 -11.70 11.59
C ARG A 145 11.74 -11.58 10.30
N PHE A 146 11.94 -10.37 9.80
CA PHE A 146 12.84 -10.14 8.69
C PHE A 146 14.30 -10.27 9.16
N LYS A 147 15.12 -10.95 8.37
CA LYS A 147 16.54 -11.14 8.71
C LYS A 147 17.38 -9.90 8.41
N THR A 148 16.97 -9.12 7.42
CA THR A 148 17.71 -7.94 6.92
C THR A 148 16.75 -6.82 6.56
N CYS A 149 17.26 -5.60 6.62
CA CYS A 149 16.65 -4.42 6.02
C CYS A 149 17.70 -3.66 5.21
N ASN A 150 17.22 -2.87 4.24
CA ASN A 150 18.06 -1.98 3.44
C ASN A 150 17.57 -0.55 3.60
N THR A 151 18.46 0.36 3.97
CA THR A 151 18.18 1.79 3.99
C THR A 151 18.76 2.43 2.73
N ILE A 152 17.92 3.19 2.02
CA ILE A 152 18.27 3.91 0.78
C ILE A 152 18.11 5.39 1.04
N HIS A 153 19.20 6.15 0.83
CA HIS A 153 19.20 7.59 0.80
C HIS A 153 19.45 8.05 -0.63
N LYS A 154 18.51 8.82 -1.17
CA LYS A 154 18.62 9.45 -2.48
C LYS A 154 18.94 10.92 -2.29
N GLN A 155 19.99 11.39 -2.94
CA GLN A 155 20.44 12.78 -2.90
C GLN A 155 20.50 13.38 -4.29
N LEU A 156 20.23 14.66 -4.39
CA LEU A 156 20.44 15.45 -5.60
C LEU A 156 21.93 15.81 -5.72
N ILE A 157 22.58 15.42 -6.80
CA ILE A 157 24.01 15.68 -7.02
C ILE A 157 24.29 17.19 -7.13
N VAL A 158 23.34 17.95 -7.67
CA VAL A 158 23.50 19.38 -7.95
C VAL A 158 23.69 20.23 -6.68
N ASN A 159 23.10 19.83 -5.55
CA ASN A 159 23.11 20.63 -4.32
C ASN A 159 23.18 19.80 -3.01
N GLY A 160 23.27 18.47 -3.11
CA GLY A 160 23.31 17.57 -1.96
C GLY A 160 22.00 17.39 -1.21
N ASP A 161 20.90 18.00 -1.64
CA ASP A 161 19.61 17.89 -0.97
C ASP A 161 19.09 16.43 -0.96
N THR A 162 18.47 16.04 0.13
CA THR A 162 17.80 14.74 0.23
C THR A 162 16.57 14.70 -0.67
N ALA A 163 16.56 13.76 -1.63
CA ALA A 163 15.47 13.54 -2.58
C ALA A 163 14.62 12.30 -2.23
N GLY A 164 14.97 11.57 -1.18
CA GLY A 164 14.20 10.43 -0.70
C GLY A 164 14.94 9.64 0.38
N LYS A 165 14.16 9.10 1.32
CA LYS A 165 14.61 8.14 2.34
C LYS A 165 13.67 6.95 2.30
N THR A 166 14.22 5.72 2.25
CA THR A 166 13.41 4.48 2.23
C THR A 166 14.09 3.42 3.08
N ILE A 167 13.31 2.71 3.88
CA ILE A 167 13.73 1.51 4.62
C ILE A 167 12.90 0.35 4.10
N ASN A 168 13.56 -0.69 3.57
CA ASN A 168 12.92 -1.91 3.09
C ASN A 168 13.23 -3.07 4.04
N PHE A 169 12.22 -3.78 4.51
CA PHE A 169 12.33 -5.03 5.26
C PHE A 169 11.91 -6.20 4.38
N GLY A 170 12.73 -7.22 4.28
CA GLY A 170 12.55 -8.35 3.39
C GLY A 170 13.12 -8.12 1.98
N SER A 171 13.26 -9.22 1.23
CA SER A 171 13.76 -9.21 -0.15
C SER A 171 12.64 -8.93 -1.16
N ASN A 172 13.02 -8.72 -2.42
CA ASN A 172 12.03 -8.55 -3.51
C ASN A 172 11.23 -9.82 -3.81
N THR A 173 11.72 -10.99 -3.40
CA THR A 173 11.05 -12.30 -3.55
C THR A 173 10.31 -12.75 -2.30
N SER A 174 10.35 -11.96 -1.22
CA SER A 174 9.66 -12.30 0.03
C SER A 174 8.14 -12.28 -0.18
N ILE A 175 7.43 -13.23 0.43
CA ILE A 175 5.96 -13.28 0.43
C ILE A 175 5.33 -12.15 1.26
N VAL A 176 6.09 -11.59 2.21
CA VAL A 176 5.76 -10.35 2.94
C VAL A 176 6.98 -9.44 2.87
N LYS A 177 6.76 -8.20 2.50
CA LYS A 177 7.78 -7.15 2.47
C LYS A 177 7.18 -5.86 3.03
N PHE A 178 7.94 -5.15 3.86
CA PHE A 178 7.55 -3.81 4.30
C PHE A 178 8.48 -2.78 3.70
N ARG A 179 7.92 -1.63 3.37
CA ARG A 179 8.63 -0.46 2.90
C ARG A 179 8.14 0.76 3.66
N ILE A 180 9.03 1.48 4.30
CA ILE A 180 8.75 2.74 4.97
C ILE A 180 9.53 3.82 4.23
N TYR A 181 8.86 4.89 3.80
CA TYR A 181 9.53 5.93 3.03
C TYR A 181 8.88 7.30 3.19
N ASP A 182 9.71 8.31 2.97
CA ASP A 182 9.26 9.71 2.95
C ASP A 182 8.47 9.95 1.66
N LYS A 183 7.15 9.93 1.79
CA LYS A 183 6.21 10.12 0.69
C LYS A 183 6.16 11.59 0.24
N LEU A 184 6.42 12.52 1.15
CA LEU A 184 6.49 13.94 0.82
C LEU A 184 7.65 14.23 -0.14
N LEU A 185 8.83 13.68 0.16
CA LEU A 185 10.01 13.75 -0.71
C LEU A 185 9.80 12.99 -2.02
N GLU A 186 9.21 11.81 -1.97
CA GLU A 186 8.95 10.99 -3.16
C GLU A 186 8.02 11.69 -4.14
N GLN A 187 7.00 12.42 -3.64
CA GLN A 187 6.09 13.20 -4.48
C GLN A 187 6.69 14.55 -4.94
N GLY A 188 7.79 15.00 -4.36
CA GLY A 188 8.43 16.27 -4.70
C GLY A 188 7.58 17.50 -4.38
N ILE A 189 6.67 17.42 -3.40
CA ILE A 189 5.70 18.47 -3.09
C ILE A 189 6.06 19.30 -1.83
N GLN A 190 7.26 19.17 -1.29
CA GLN A 190 7.69 19.82 -0.04
C GLN A 190 7.56 21.34 -0.05
N ARG A 191 7.52 21.95 -1.24
CA ARG A 191 7.41 23.41 -1.44
C ARG A 191 6.14 23.82 -2.21
N ASP A 192 5.25 22.86 -2.49
CA ASP A 192 4.01 23.07 -3.23
C ASP A 192 2.82 23.12 -2.26
N LEU A 193 2.48 24.33 -1.82
CA LEU A 193 1.41 24.56 -0.84
C LEU A 193 0.04 24.09 -1.33
N VAL A 194 -0.21 24.13 -2.64
CA VAL A 194 -1.48 23.69 -3.24
C VAL A 194 -1.59 22.18 -3.13
N LYS A 195 -0.55 21.45 -3.58
CA LYS A 195 -0.53 20.00 -3.49
C LYS A 195 -0.48 19.49 -2.06
N MET A 196 0.19 20.21 -1.14
CA MET A 196 0.13 19.88 0.29
C MET A 196 -1.30 19.92 0.82
N LYS A 197 -2.06 20.98 0.52
CA LYS A 197 -3.48 21.08 0.89
C LYS A 197 -4.33 19.98 0.26
N GLU A 198 -4.17 19.74 -1.03
CA GLU A 198 -4.91 18.67 -1.74
C GLU A 198 -4.68 17.29 -1.12
N ASN A 199 -3.52 17.07 -0.51
CA ASN A 199 -3.14 15.82 0.16
C ASN A 199 -3.33 15.87 1.68
N ASN A 200 -4.00 16.87 2.25
CA ASN A 200 -4.22 17.06 3.69
C ASN A 200 -2.92 17.04 4.51
N ILE A 201 -1.88 17.73 4.03
CA ILE A 201 -0.58 17.85 4.69
C ILE A 201 -0.50 19.18 5.41
N ASP A 202 -0.01 19.19 6.65
CA ASP A 202 0.24 20.41 7.41
C ASP A 202 1.31 21.27 6.73
N ILE A 203 0.93 22.49 6.36
CA ILE A 203 1.84 23.43 5.71
C ILE A 203 2.91 23.95 6.69
N LEU A 204 2.57 24.04 7.99
CA LEU A 204 3.48 24.55 9.01
C LEU A 204 4.48 23.46 9.47
N ASN A 205 4.02 22.21 9.49
CA ASN A 205 4.86 21.05 9.83
C ASN A 205 4.66 19.93 8.81
N PRO A 206 5.22 20.08 7.59
CA PRO A 206 4.98 19.14 6.52
C PRO A 206 5.49 17.74 6.89
N HIS A 207 4.59 16.78 6.92
CA HIS A 207 4.92 15.40 7.23
C HIS A 207 4.06 14.44 6.40
N TRP A 208 4.70 13.47 5.76
CA TRP A 208 4.02 12.37 5.09
C TRP A 208 4.98 11.19 4.94
N ILE A 209 4.94 10.29 5.90
CA ILE A 209 5.64 9.01 5.82
C ILE A 209 4.63 7.94 5.43
N ARG A 210 4.96 7.12 4.43
CA ARG A 210 4.15 5.95 4.05
C ARG A 210 4.81 4.68 4.57
N PHE A 211 4.02 3.90 5.31
CA PHE A 211 4.30 2.51 5.61
C PHE A 211 3.53 1.62 4.62
N GLU A 212 4.23 0.88 3.80
CA GLU A 212 3.65 0.02 2.77
C GLU A 212 3.92 -1.44 3.12
N MET A 213 2.87 -2.23 3.16
CA MET A 213 2.89 -3.66 3.38
C MET A 213 2.55 -4.37 2.07
N GLN A 214 3.54 -5.02 1.46
CA GLN A 214 3.35 -5.84 0.27
C GLN A 214 3.17 -7.30 0.69
N LEU A 215 2.02 -7.85 0.33
CA LEU A 215 1.68 -9.25 0.50
C LEU A 215 1.70 -9.95 -0.87
N ARG A 216 2.20 -11.19 -0.92
CA ARG A 216 2.25 -11.99 -2.13
C ARG A 216 1.68 -13.38 -1.90
N ASP A 217 1.28 -14.01 -2.99
CA ASP A 217 0.81 -15.40 -3.04
C ASP A 217 -0.20 -15.70 -1.92
N ASP A 218 -0.02 -16.76 -1.15
CA ASP A 218 -0.95 -17.19 -0.09
C ASP A 218 -1.24 -16.08 0.94
N ARG A 219 -0.27 -15.18 1.22
CA ARG A 219 -0.50 -14.08 2.16
C ARG A 219 -1.41 -13.00 1.58
N ALA A 220 -1.27 -12.71 0.30
CA ALA A 220 -2.17 -11.79 -0.40
C ALA A 220 -3.58 -12.38 -0.49
N GLU A 221 -3.70 -13.65 -0.86
CA GLU A 221 -4.97 -14.35 -1.00
C GLU A 221 -5.72 -14.46 0.32
N ILE A 222 -5.07 -14.92 1.39
CA ILE A 222 -5.68 -15.00 2.73
C ILE A 222 -6.15 -13.62 3.22
N PHE A 223 -5.32 -12.60 3.05
CA PHE A 223 -5.70 -11.23 3.45
C PHE A 223 -6.91 -10.73 2.66
N ALA A 224 -6.91 -10.93 1.34
CA ALA A 224 -8.00 -10.53 0.46
C ALA A 224 -9.31 -11.29 0.76
N LEU A 225 -9.25 -12.60 0.99
CA LEU A 225 -10.39 -13.42 1.42
C LEU A 225 -10.99 -12.91 2.72
N TYR A 226 -10.13 -12.60 3.70
CA TYR A 226 -10.58 -12.09 4.99
C TYR A 226 -11.22 -10.71 4.86
N TYR A 227 -10.61 -9.82 4.06
CA TYR A 227 -11.13 -8.49 3.79
C TYR A 227 -12.47 -8.51 3.04
N ALA A 228 -12.63 -9.43 2.07
CA ALA A 228 -13.85 -9.58 1.28
C ALA A 228 -14.99 -10.29 2.02
N ASN A 229 -14.71 -10.96 3.16
CA ASN A 229 -15.72 -11.73 3.89
C ASN A 229 -16.74 -10.78 4.55
N PRO A 230 -18.06 -10.91 4.24
CA PRO A 230 -19.11 -10.08 4.85
C PRO A 230 -19.20 -10.21 6.37
N ASP A 231 -18.78 -11.35 6.94
CA ASP A 231 -18.79 -11.59 8.39
C ASP A 231 -17.59 -10.96 9.10
N ASN A 232 -16.59 -10.49 8.35
CA ASN A 232 -15.44 -9.79 8.93
C ASN A 232 -15.86 -8.43 9.46
N LYS A 233 -15.63 -8.20 10.74
CA LYS A 233 -15.93 -6.94 11.43
C LYS A 233 -14.70 -6.03 11.59
N LEU A 234 -13.52 -6.49 11.11
CA LEU A 234 -12.29 -5.73 11.26
C LEU A 234 -12.15 -4.69 10.17
N GLU A 235 -11.78 -3.51 10.54
CA GLU A 235 -11.39 -2.46 9.60
C GLU A 235 -10.03 -2.78 8.94
N LEU A 236 -9.76 -2.19 7.78
CA LEU A 236 -8.51 -2.43 7.04
C LEU A 236 -7.26 -2.15 7.88
N GLY A 237 -7.28 -1.07 8.67
CA GLY A 237 -6.17 -0.70 9.54
C GLY A 237 -5.93 -1.71 10.65
N GLU A 238 -6.97 -2.27 11.26
CA GLU A 238 -6.85 -3.33 12.26
C GLU A 238 -6.28 -4.62 11.65
N MET A 239 -6.69 -4.97 10.44
CA MET A 239 -6.11 -6.10 9.73
C MET A 239 -4.61 -5.89 9.46
N ALA A 240 -4.23 -4.68 9.00
CA ALA A 240 -2.84 -4.30 8.79
C ALA A 240 -2.03 -4.33 10.10
N LYS A 241 -2.58 -3.78 11.20
CA LYS A 241 -1.99 -3.82 12.55
C LYS A 241 -1.59 -5.24 12.96
N ARG A 242 -2.48 -6.22 12.77
CA ARG A 242 -2.22 -7.63 13.12
C ARG A 242 -1.05 -8.21 12.33
N VAL A 243 -0.96 -7.92 11.03
CA VAL A 243 0.16 -8.36 10.21
C VAL A 243 1.44 -7.65 10.66
N ILE A 244 1.43 -6.33 10.82
CA ILE A 244 2.61 -5.56 11.22
C ILE A 244 3.17 -6.06 12.54
N ASN A 245 2.34 -6.21 13.57
CA ASN A 245 2.76 -6.68 14.90
C ASN A 245 3.38 -8.08 14.90
N ASN A 246 2.97 -8.91 13.93
CA ASN A 246 3.54 -10.25 13.78
C ASN A 246 4.95 -10.23 13.16
N TYR A 247 5.31 -9.15 12.44
CA TYR A 247 6.56 -9.08 11.68
C TYR A 247 7.57 -8.08 12.23
N LEU A 248 7.14 -6.98 12.87
CA LEU A 248 8.01 -5.86 13.20
C LEU A 248 7.54 -5.10 14.42
N LYS A 249 8.46 -4.78 15.33
CA LYS A 249 8.27 -3.79 16.37
C LYS A 249 9.57 -3.05 16.68
N PHE A 250 9.47 -1.80 17.06
CA PHE A 250 10.57 -1.01 17.59
C PHE A 250 10.47 -0.97 19.12
N VAL A 251 11.62 -1.12 19.78
CA VAL A 251 11.72 -1.29 21.22
C VAL A 251 12.75 -0.31 21.81
N ASP A 252 12.68 -0.10 23.12
CA ASP A 252 13.67 0.67 23.86
C ASP A 252 14.60 -0.30 24.60
N ALA A 253 15.93 -0.06 24.47
CA ALA A 253 16.94 -0.92 25.07
C ALA A 253 16.74 -1.07 26.58
N ASN A 254 16.91 -2.31 27.06
CA ASN A 254 16.95 -2.62 28.50
C ASN A 254 18.27 -3.35 28.78
N GLU A 255 19.18 -2.69 29.49
CA GLU A 255 20.49 -3.21 29.82
C GLU A 255 20.45 -4.45 30.74
N PHE A 256 19.33 -4.64 31.44
CA PHE A 256 19.14 -5.78 32.37
C PHE A 256 18.53 -7.01 31.71
N ASP A 257 18.12 -6.94 30.43
CA ASP A 257 17.52 -8.07 29.72
C ASP A 257 18.13 -8.21 28.32
N THR A 258 18.86 -9.27 28.08
CA THR A 258 19.47 -9.56 26.78
C THR A 258 18.46 -10.00 25.71
N ASN A 259 17.24 -10.41 26.11
CA ASN A 259 16.22 -10.83 25.15
C ASN A 259 15.40 -9.62 24.66
N ARG A 260 15.80 -9.08 23.54
CA ARG A 260 15.13 -7.91 22.92
C ARG A 260 13.63 -8.09 22.66
N SER A 261 13.13 -9.33 22.53
CA SER A 261 11.70 -9.55 22.30
C SER A 261 10.84 -9.16 23.51
N ARG A 262 11.44 -9.08 24.71
CA ARG A 262 10.79 -8.65 25.97
C ARG A 262 10.96 -7.17 26.28
N TRP A 263 11.82 -6.46 25.54
CA TRP A 263 12.01 -5.02 25.72
C TRP A 263 10.70 -4.25 25.48
N ASN A 264 10.54 -3.15 26.16
CA ASN A 264 9.37 -2.29 26.03
C ASN A 264 9.27 -1.76 24.59
N THR A 265 8.07 -1.78 24.06
CA THR A 265 7.80 -1.17 22.75
C THR A 265 7.97 0.34 22.84
N SER A 266 8.71 0.93 21.93
CA SER A 266 8.95 2.37 21.88
C SER A 266 7.63 3.15 21.74
N GLN A 267 7.52 4.26 22.45
CA GLN A 267 6.27 5.03 22.55
C GLN A 267 5.77 5.52 21.17
N PHE A 268 6.68 5.97 20.29
CA PHE A 268 6.28 6.42 18.96
C PHE A 268 5.64 5.29 18.13
N TRP A 269 6.19 4.06 18.27
CA TRP A 269 5.67 2.88 17.58
C TRP A 269 4.32 2.45 18.14
N THR A 270 4.16 2.46 19.46
CA THR A 270 2.87 2.20 20.11
C THR A 270 1.79 3.16 19.60
N ARG A 271 2.07 4.47 19.58
CA ARG A 271 1.15 5.48 19.05
C ARG A 271 0.77 5.25 17.60
N PHE A 272 1.74 4.91 16.76
CA PHE A 272 1.48 4.57 15.35
C PHE A 272 0.55 3.37 15.25
N ILE A 273 0.90 2.25 15.89
CA ILE A 273 0.16 0.97 15.82
C ILE A 273 -1.25 1.08 16.40
N ASP A 274 -1.43 1.78 17.53
CA ASP A 274 -2.75 1.90 18.18
C ASP A 274 -3.72 2.75 17.34
N THR A 275 -3.20 3.72 16.60
CA THR A 275 -4.03 4.51 15.69
C THR A 275 -4.62 3.67 14.57
N LEU A 276 -3.96 2.58 14.13
CA LEU A 276 -4.42 1.74 13.02
C LEU A 276 -5.73 1.02 13.32
N GLU A 277 -6.02 0.70 14.57
CA GLU A 277 -7.17 -0.10 14.98
C GLU A 277 -8.51 0.45 14.47
N LYS A 278 -8.61 1.78 14.38
CA LYS A 278 -9.84 2.48 13.98
C LYS A 278 -9.83 2.97 12.53
N LEU A 279 -8.76 2.70 11.77
CA LEU A 279 -8.65 3.19 10.41
C LEU A 279 -9.48 2.35 9.43
N LYS A 280 -10.46 3.00 8.84
CA LYS A 280 -11.20 2.48 7.69
C LYS A 280 -10.39 2.63 6.40
N LEU A 281 -10.83 1.94 5.35
CA LEU A 281 -10.31 2.19 4.02
C LEU A 281 -10.50 3.68 3.64
N THR A 282 -9.40 4.34 3.33
CA THR A 282 -9.40 5.72 2.81
C THR A 282 -9.40 5.67 1.29
N LYS A 283 -10.39 6.27 0.67
CA LYS A 283 -10.43 6.46 -0.79
C LYS A 283 -9.76 7.79 -1.14
N GLN A 284 -8.67 7.73 -1.87
CA GLN A 284 -7.99 8.92 -2.35
C GLN A 284 -8.46 9.30 -3.77
N LYS A 285 -8.39 10.58 -4.11
CA LYS A 285 -8.69 11.04 -5.46
C LYS A 285 -7.59 10.59 -6.43
N PRO A 286 -7.92 10.26 -7.70
CA PRO A 286 -6.91 10.02 -8.71
C PRO A 286 -6.05 11.27 -8.90
N LYS A 287 -4.80 11.07 -9.26
CA LYS A 287 -3.94 12.18 -9.70
C LYS A 287 -4.50 12.76 -11.00
N LYS A 288 -4.55 14.08 -11.09
CA LYS A 288 -4.91 14.80 -12.32
C LYS A 288 -3.77 14.72 -13.33
#